data_7da2426f4ad60dd66489b481cc8d0607
#
_entry.id   7da2426f4ad60dd66489b481cc8d0607
#
_cell.length_a   1.000
_cell.length_b   1.000
_cell.length_c   1.000
_cell.angle_alpha   90.00
_cell.angle_beta   90.00
_cell.angle_gamma   90.00
#
_symmetry.space_group_name_H-M   'P 1'
#
loop_
_entity.id
_entity.type
_entity.pdbx_description
1 polymer ?
#
loop_
_entity_poly.entity_id
_entity_poly.type
_entity_poly.pdbx_seq_one_letter_code
_entity_poly.pdbx_strand_id
1 'polypeptide(L)'
;YKKEGAETMIIPIELGENSYDIVLERGALERIGEYIDLNRKVLIVTDEGVPEVYAQAVKKQSRDAVIVTIPEGEGSKSLKYFEKLLVAMLEAGFSRKDCVVAVGGGVVGDLAGFTASAYMRGIDFYNIPTTLLSQVDSSIGGKTAVNLNGIKNIVGAFYQPEKVVIDPETLKSLPK
;
A
#
# COMPACT_ATOMS: atom_id res chain seq x y z
N TYR A 1 33.23 -5.24 12.34
CA TYR A 1 32.00 -4.75 13.00
C TYR A 1 30.83 -5.45 12.36
N LYS A 2 30.24 -6.46 13.03
CA LYS A 2 28.95 -7.03 12.66
C LYS A 2 27.91 -5.92 12.86
N LYS A 3 27.26 -5.45 11.81
CA LYS A 3 25.97 -4.74 11.95
C LYS A 3 25.06 -5.70 12.72
N GLU A 4 24.66 -5.32 13.93
CA GLU A 4 23.59 -6.01 14.61
C GLU A 4 22.41 -6.05 13.64
N GLY A 5 21.99 -7.26 13.25
CA GLY A 5 20.92 -7.45 12.29
C GLY A 5 19.65 -6.83 12.86
N ALA A 6 18.95 -6.05 12.06
CA ALA A 6 17.63 -5.56 12.42
C ALA A 6 16.77 -6.77 12.79
N GLU A 7 16.15 -6.73 13.96
CA GLU A 7 15.26 -7.78 14.43
C GLU A 7 13.98 -7.73 13.61
N THR A 8 13.63 -8.85 12.96
CA THR A 8 12.39 -8.98 12.19
C THR A 8 11.31 -9.56 13.08
N MET A 9 10.19 -8.88 13.21
CA MET A 9 9.00 -9.37 13.89
C MET A 9 7.92 -9.69 12.85
N ILE A 10 7.33 -10.88 12.93
CA ILE A 10 6.21 -11.29 12.09
C ILE A 10 4.99 -11.50 12.97
N ILE A 11 3.91 -10.79 12.68
CA ILE A 11 2.64 -10.87 13.39
C ILE A 11 1.62 -11.49 12.44
N PRO A 12 1.20 -12.76 12.64
CA PRO A 12 0.20 -13.37 11.80
C PRO A 12 -1.20 -12.82 12.11
N ILE A 13 -1.97 -12.53 11.08
CA ILE A 13 -3.40 -12.22 11.15
C ILE A 13 -4.17 -13.42 10.59
N GLU A 14 -4.84 -14.13 11.46
CA GLU A 14 -5.52 -15.39 11.11
C GLU A 14 -6.98 -15.11 10.73
N LEU A 15 -7.27 -15.17 9.43
CA LEU A 15 -8.59 -14.92 8.83
C LEU A 15 -8.97 -16.04 7.83
N GLY A 16 -8.57 -17.28 8.10
CA GLY A 16 -8.81 -18.41 7.18
C GLY A 16 -8.07 -18.19 5.86
N GLU A 17 -8.80 -18.24 4.75
CA GLU A 17 -8.22 -18.04 3.41
C GLU A 17 -7.67 -16.62 3.18
N ASN A 18 -8.11 -15.65 3.97
CA ASN A 18 -7.68 -14.25 3.88
C ASN A 18 -6.58 -13.90 4.91
N SER A 19 -5.96 -14.89 5.50
CA SER A 19 -4.86 -14.71 6.45
C SER A 19 -3.67 -14.04 5.79
N TYR A 20 -2.96 -13.20 6.54
CA TYR A 20 -1.75 -12.53 6.08
C TYR A 20 -0.83 -12.23 7.24
N ASP A 21 0.41 -11.89 6.92
CA ASP A 21 1.40 -11.49 7.92
C ASP A 21 1.62 -9.98 7.91
N ILE A 22 1.84 -9.43 9.10
CA ILE A 22 2.42 -8.11 9.29
C ILE A 22 3.91 -8.32 9.56
N VAL A 23 4.75 -7.78 8.71
CA VAL A 23 6.21 -7.77 8.90
C VAL A 23 6.60 -6.42 9.49
N LEU A 24 7.26 -6.44 10.63
CA LEU A 24 7.82 -5.25 11.29
C LEU A 24 9.34 -5.38 11.31
N GLU A 25 10.03 -4.55 10.56
CA GLU A 25 11.49 -4.55 10.51
C GLU A 25 12.01 -3.17 10.13
N ARG A 26 12.98 -2.69 10.91
CA ARG A 26 13.70 -1.46 10.60
C ARG A 26 14.54 -1.64 9.35
N GLY A 27 14.34 -0.78 8.35
CA GLY A 27 15.02 -0.86 7.05
C GLY A 27 14.38 -1.82 6.06
N ALA A 28 13.19 -2.37 6.34
CA ALA A 28 12.51 -3.32 5.47
C ALA A 28 12.21 -2.75 4.08
N LEU A 29 11.96 -1.45 3.96
CA LEU A 29 11.66 -0.81 2.69
C LEU A 29 12.80 -0.97 1.65
N GLU A 30 14.05 -0.94 2.09
CA GLU A 30 15.20 -1.13 1.21
C GLU A 30 15.33 -2.57 0.70
N ARG A 31 14.64 -3.51 1.33
CA ARG A 31 14.62 -4.95 1.00
C ARG A 31 13.20 -5.46 0.80
N ILE A 32 12.31 -4.59 0.35
CA ILE A 32 10.87 -4.91 0.27
C ILE A 32 10.60 -6.12 -0.63
N GLY A 33 11.38 -6.33 -1.68
CA GLY A 33 11.27 -7.47 -2.57
C GLY A 33 11.54 -8.83 -1.90
N GLU A 34 12.15 -8.86 -0.71
CA GLU A 34 12.31 -10.08 0.08
C GLU A 34 11.02 -10.47 0.82
N TYR A 35 10.10 -9.53 1.01
CA TYR A 35 8.86 -9.73 1.76
C TYR A 35 7.63 -9.83 0.90
N ILE A 36 7.61 -9.16 -0.24
CA ILE A 36 6.49 -9.13 -1.18
C ILE A 36 6.95 -9.49 -2.59
N ASP A 37 6.06 -10.12 -3.38
CA ASP A 37 6.38 -10.49 -4.76
C ASP A 37 6.24 -9.28 -5.69
N LEU A 38 7.37 -8.71 -6.05
CA LEU A 38 7.51 -7.59 -7.00
C LEU A 38 7.97 -8.04 -8.40
N ASN A 39 8.09 -9.35 -8.64
CA ASN A 39 8.46 -9.90 -9.95
C ASN A 39 7.27 -9.92 -10.93
N ARG A 40 6.63 -8.78 -11.09
CA ARG A 40 5.43 -8.56 -11.90
C ARG A 40 5.24 -7.08 -12.15
N LYS A 41 4.16 -6.68 -12.81
CA LYS A 41 3.76 -5.27 -12.87
C LYS A 41 3.23 -4.84 -11.52
N VAL A 42 3.65 -3.66 -11.07
CA VAL A 42 3.30 -3.12 -9.77
C VAL A 42 2.76 -1.70 -9.93
N LEU A 43 1.53 -1.46 -9.50
CA LEU A 43 1.03 -0.11 -9.32
C LEU A 43 1.44 0.37 -7.92
N ILE A 44 2.28 1.38 -7.85
CA ILE A 44 2.68 2.00 -6.59
C ILE A 44 1.85 3.27 -6.41
N VAL A 45 1.03 3.29 -5.37
CA VAL A 45 0.19 4.45 -5.02
C VAL A 45 0.82 5.16 -3.84
N THR A 46 1.07 6.44 -3.99
CA THR A 46 1.60 7.31 -2.93
C THR A 46 0.96 8.69 -3.02
N ASP A 47 1.24 9.57 -2.09
CA ASP A 47 0.78 10.96 -2.14
C ASP A 47 1.93 11.97 -2.04
N GLU A 48 1.59 13.24 -2.28
CA GLU A 48 2.57 14.34 -2.29
C GLU A 48 3.25 14.60 -0.95
N GLY A 49 2.66 14.15 0.16
CA GLY A 49 3.22 14.28 1.50
C GLY A 49 4.23 13.18 1.87
N VAL A 50 4.28 12.10 1.08
CA VAL A 50 5.22 10.99 1.30
C VAL A 50 6.53 11.27 0.57
N PRO A 51 7.70 11.13 1.23
CA PRO A 51 8.97 11.28 0.53
C PRO A 51 9.07 10.38 -0.70
N GLU A 52 9.42 10.96 -1.83
CA GLU A 52 9.48 10.26 -3.12
C GLU A 52 10.40 9.05 -3.09
N VAL A 53 11.45 9.10 -2.27
CA VAL A 53 12.40 7.99 -2.13
C VAL A 53 11.76 6.69 -1.69
N TYR A 54 10.62 6.73 -1.00
CA TYR A 54 9.94 5.51 -0.55
C TYR A 54 9.27 4.75 -1.70
N ALA A 55 8.52 5.44 -2.55
CA ALA A 55 7.96 4.83 -3.75
C ALA A 55 9.06 4.40 -4.72
N GLN A 56 10.13 5.17 -4.86
CA GLN A 56 11.28 4.81 -5.69
C GLN A 56 11.99 3.56 -5.18
N ALA A 57 12.09 3.35 -3.88
CA ALA A 57 12.67 2.12 -3.31
C ALA A 57 11.88 0.88 -3.73
N VAL A 58 10.55 0.96 -3.73
CA VAL A 58 9.69 -0.13 -4.21
C VAL A 58 9.84 -0.33 -5.72
N LYS A 59 9.87 0.74 -6.49
CA LYS A 59 10.02 0.69 -7.95
C LYS A 59 11.32 0.01 -8.36
N LYS A 60 12.43 0.34 -7.71
CA LYS A 60 13.74 -0.26 -8.00
C LYS A 60 13.77 -1.77 -7.83
N GLN A 61 12.95 -2.32 -6.95
CA GLN A 61 12.88 -3.74 -6.64
C GLN A 61 11.76 -4.45 -7.42
N SER A 62 10.98 -3.71 -8.20
CA SER A 62 9.90 -4.25 -9.03
C SER A 62 10.42 -4.60 -10.43
N ARG A 63 9.87 -5.65 -11.03
CA ARG A 63 10.18 -5.99 -12.43
C ARG A 63 9.72 -4.89 -13.38
N ASP A 64 8.53 -4.35 -13.16
CA ASP A 64 7.94 -3.26 -13.93
C ASP A 64 6.96 -2.51 -13.03
N ALA A 65 7.13 -1.21 -12.89
CA ALA A 65 6.30 -0.44 -11.96
C ALA A 65 5.84 0.89 -12.54
N VAL A 66 4.61 1.24 -12.19
CA VAL A 66 4.01 2.56 -12.44
C VAL A 66 3.76 3.21 -11.09
N ILE A 67 4.31 4.41 -10.87
CA ILE A 67 4.02 5.22 -9.68
C ILE A 67 2.92 6.22 -10.02
N VAL A 68 1.86 6.22 -9.23
CA VAL A 68 0.84 7.28 -9.27
C VAL A 68 0.86 8.02 -7.93
N THR A 69 1.18 9.30 -8.00
CA THR A 69 1.18 10.21 -6.85
C THR A 69 -0.11 11.00 -6.85
N ILE A 70 -0.91 10.85 -5.79
CA ILE A 70 -2.15 11.61 -5.61
C ILE A 70 -1.89 12.84 -4.71
N PRO A 71 -2.76 13.86 -4.75
CA PRO A 71 -2.67 14.97 -3.81
C PRO A 71 -2.78 14.48 -2.36
N GLU A 72 -2.05 15.12 -1.47
CA GLU A 72 -2.13 14.86 -0.03
C GLU A 72 -3.51 15.25 0.51
N GLY A 73 -4.02 14.47 1.45
CA GLY A 73 -5.22 14.77 2.21
C GLY A 73 -6.45 13.95 1.82
N GLU A 74 -7.48 14.09 2.65
CA GLU A 74 -8.73 13.30 2.57
C GLU A 74 -9.48 13.49 1.25
N GLY A 75 -9.31 14.64 0.58
CA GLY A 75 -9.95 14.93 -0.71
C GLY A 75 -9.55 13.98 -1.85
N SER A 76 -8.42 13.32 -1.75
CA SER A 76 -7.98 12.32 -2.71
C SER A 76 -8.68 10.97 -2.57
N LYS A 77 -9.36 10.75 -1.45
CA LYS A 77 -10.13 9.55 -1.17
C LYS A 77 -11.51 9.65 -1.83
N SER A 78 -11.53 9.52 -3.14
CA SER A 78 -12.67 9.82 -4.00
C SER A 78 -12.81 8.87 -5.19
N LEU A 79 -13.99 8.82 -5.80
CA LEU A 79 -14.23 8.06 -7.03
C LEU A 79 -13.38 8.59 -8.19
N LYS A 80 -13.08 9.88 -8.22
CA LYS A 80 -12.20 10.49 -9.24
C LYS A 80 -10.82 9.85 -9.24
N TYR A 81 -10.19 9.73 -8.09
CA TYR A 81 -8.86 9.13 -7.99
C TYR A 81 -8.90 7.60 -8.06
N PHE A 82 -9.96 6.99 -7.59
CA PHE A 82 -10.22 5.56 -7.81
C PHE A 82 -10.24 5.24 -9.32
N GLU A 83 -11.00 5.99 -10.11
CA GLU A 83 -11.05 5.84 -11.57
C GLU A 83 -9.68 6.10 -12.19
N LYS A 84 -8.96 7.14 -11.76
CA LYS A 84 -7.62 7.45 -12.26
C LYS A 84 -6.65 6.29 -12.08
N LEU A 85 -6.68 5.62 -10.93
CA LEU A 85 -5.83 4.45 -10.68
C LEU A 85 -6.21 3.27 -11.55
N LEU A 86 -7.50 3.00 -11.73
CA LEU A 86 -7.98 1.94 -12.61
C LEU A 86 -7.56 2.18 -14.06
N VAL A 87 -7.68 3.41 -14.55
CA VAL A 87 -7.27 3.79 -15.90
C VAL A 87 -5.77 3.63 -16.08
N ALA A 88 -4.96 4.04 -15.10
CA ALA A 88 -3.50 3.85 -15.16
C ALA A 88 -3.11 2.37 -15.29
N MET A 89 -3.79 1.50 -14.57
CA MET A 89 -3.57 0.06 -14.65
C MET A 89 -3.99 -0.52 -16.01
N LEU A 90 -5.15 -0.09 -16.49
CA LEU A 90 -5.67 -0.53 -17.79
C LEU A 90 -4.74 -0.12 -18.93
N GLU A 91 -4.29 1.13 -18.96
CA GLU A 91 -3.38 1.65 -19.98
C GLU A 91 -2.00 0.98 -19.93
N ALA A 92 -1.53 0.61 -18.75
CA ALA A 92 -0.26 -0.10 -18.58
C ALA A 92 -0.35 -1.62 -18.83
N GLY A 93 -1.54 -2.14 -19.14
CA GLY A 93 -1.74 -3.55 -19.45
C GLY A 93 -1.64 -4.49 -18.24
N PHE A 94 -2.09 -4.05 -17.08
CA PHE A 94 -2.13 -4.91 -15.89
C PHE A 94 -3.06 -6.11 -16.07
N SER A 95 -2.64 -7.24 -15.54
CA SER A 95 -3.41 -8.49 -15.50
C SER A 95 -3.75 -8.87 -14.05
N ARG A 96 -4.50 -9.95 -13.88
CA ARG A 96 -4.82 -10.51 -12.55
C ARG A 96 -3.60 -10.99 -11.77
N LYS A 97 -2.47 -11.20 -12.43
CA LYS A 97 -1.21 -11.64 -11.81
C LYS A 97 -0.39 -10.47 -11.26
N ASP A 98 -0.77 -9.26 -11.59
CA ASP A 98 -0.10 -8.05 -11.15
C ASP A 98 -0.62 -7.57 -9.80
N CYS A 99 -0.04 -6.54 -9.22
CA CYS A 99 -0.41 -6.11 -7.88
C CYS A 99 -0.42 -4.60 -7.70
N VAL A 100 -1.07 -4.18 -6.61
CA VAL A 100 -1.07 -2.80 -6.13
C VAL A 100 -0.30 -2.74 -4.81
N VAL A 101 0.59 -1.77 -4.68
CA VAL A 101 1.34 -1.49 -3.46
C VAL A 101 1.03 -0.06 -3.01
N ALA A 102 0.46 0.08 -1.82
CA ALA A 102 0.24 1.36 -1.18
C ALA A 102 1.47 1.77 -0.37
N VAL A 103 1.98 2.97 -0.61
CA VAL A 103 3.10 3.56 0.15
C VAL A 103 2.64 4.90 0.70
N GLY A 104 2.15 4.93 1.93
CA GLY A 104 1.62 6.15 2.50
C GLY A 104 0.80 5.96 3.76
N GLY A 105 -0.02 6.95 4.08
CA GLY A 105 -0.93 6.93 5.21
C GLY A 105 -2.26 6.23 4.91
N GLY A 106 -3.26 6.47 5.75
CA GLY A 106 -4.57 5.82 5.66
C GLY A 106 -5.34 6.13 4.37
N VAL A 107 -5.23 7.35 3.86
CA VAL A 107 -5.87 7.74 2.60
C VAL A 107 -5.33 6.93 1.43
N VAL A 108 -4.02 6.80 1.34
CA VAL A 108 -3.35 6.02 0.28
C VAL A 108 -3.72 4.54 0.40
N GLY A 109 -3.66 3.98 1.61
CA GLY A 109 -4.00 2.58 1.84
C GLY A 109 -5.44 2.23 1.49
N ASP A 110 -6.40 3.06 1.91
CA ASP A 110 -7.82 2.85 1.63
C ASP A 110 -8.13 2.96 0.14
N LEU A 111 -7.60 3.96 -0.53
CA LEU A 111 -7.81 4.16 -1.96
C LEU A 111 -7.16 3.04 -2.79
N ALA A 112 -5.92 2.70 -2.49
CA ALA A 112 -5.19 1.64 -3.20
C ALA A 112 -5.82 0.27 -2.99
N GLY A 113 -6.23 -0.04 -1.75
CA GLY A 113 -6.89 -1.31 -1.44
C GLY A 113 -8.24 -1.44 -2.13
N PHE A 114 -9.03 -0.38 -2.16
CA PHE A 114 -10.29 -0.38 -2.90
C PHE A 114 -10.07 -0.55 -4.41
N THR A 115 -9.08 0.11 -4.96
CA THR A 115 -8.68 -0.06 -6.37
C THR A 115 -8.31 -1.51 -6.68
N ALA A 116 -7.48 -2.13 -5.84
CA ALA A 116 -7.09 -3.53 -6.00
C ALA A 116 -8.28 -4.48 -5.91
N SER A 117 -9.25 -4.19 -5.03
CA SER A 117 -10.46 -5.00 -4.88
C SER A 117 -11.35 -5.02 -6.11
N ALA A 118 -11.31 -3.96 -6.89
CA ALA A 118 -12.20 -3.74 -8.03
C ALA A 118 -11.57 -4.08 -9.39
N TYR A 119 -10.27 -3.87 -9.55
CA TYR A 119 -9.60 -4.13 -10.82
C TYR A 119 -9.65 -5.63 -11.15
N MET A 120 -10.24 -5.96 -12.29
CA MET A 120 -10.47 -7.35 -12.73
C MET A 120 -11.11 -8.25 -11.64
N ARG A 121 -11.94 -7.66 -10.77
CA ARG A 121 -12.62 -8.33 -9.63
C ARG A 121 -11.69 -8.77 -8.51
N GLY A 122 -10.54 -8.16 -8.41
CA GLY A 122 -9.58 -8.34 -7.33
C GLY A 122 -8.23 -8.82 -7.79
N ILE A 123 -7.20 -8.07 -7.43
CA ILE A 123 -5.80 -8.44 -7.59
C ILE A 123 -5.06 -8.26 -6.26
N ASP A 124 -3.86 -8.80 -6.17
CA ASP A 124 -3.06 -8.71 -4.94
C ASP A 124 -2.79 -7.26 -4.52
N PHE A 125 -2.90 -7.03 -3.23
CA PHE A 125 -2.67 -5.74 -2.59
C PHE A 125 -1.69 -5.90 -1.44
N TYR A 126 -0.71 -5.01 -1.39
CA TYR A 126 0.25 -4.89 -0.30
C TYR A 126 0.21 -3.50 0.29
N ASN A 127 0.32 -3.40 1.61
CA ASN A 127 0.31 -2.12 2.30
C ASN A 127 1.65 -1.86 2.98
N ILE A 128 2.25 -0.71 2.68
CA ILE A 128 3.46 -0.20 3.32
C ILE A 128 3.09 1.12 3.98
N PRO A 129 2.56 1.06 5.22
CA PRO A 129 2.10 2.25 5.93
C PRO A 129 3.27 3.10 6.40
N THR A 130 3.20 4.41 6.21
CA THR A 130 4.27 5.36 6.51
C THR A 130 3.93 6.38 7.59
N THR A 131 2.71 6.37 8.12
CA THR A 131 2.31 7.18 9.28
C THR A 131 2.09 6.31 10.50
N LEU A 132 2.22 6.87 11.69
CA LEU A 132 2.00 6.09 12.92
C LEU A 132 0.59 5.50 12.96
N LEU A 133 -0.44 6.29 12.67
CA LEU A 133 -1.82 5.81 12.67
C LEU A 133 -2.03 4.68 11.66
N SER A 134 -1.47 4.79 10.45
CA SER A 134 -1.59 3.73 9.46
C SER A 134 -0.81 2.47 9.85
N GLN A 135 0.31 2.60 10.53
CA GLN A 135 1.10 1.45 11.00
C GLN A 135 0.40 0.65 12.10
N VAL A 136 -0.33 1.32 13.00
CA VAL A 136 -0.95 0.68 14.16
C VAL A 136 -2.44 0.37 13.99
N ASP A 137 -3.11 0.95 12.99
CA ASP A 137 -4.56 0.86 12.86
C ASP A 137 -5.03 0.70 11.41
N SER A 138 -4.96 1.74 10.59
CA SER A 138 -5.67 1.79 9.30
C SER A 138 -5.16 0.82 8.23
N SER A 139 -3.93 0.31 8.36
CA SER A 139 -3.40 -0.73 7.46
C SER A 139 -3.89 -2.14 7.77
N ILE A 140 -4.60 -2.31 8.88
CA ILE A 140 -5.04 -3.59 9.43
C ILE A 140 -6.56 -3.63 9.41
N GLY A 141 -7.15 -4.79 9.10
CA GLY A 141 -8.59 -5.00 9.14
C GLY A 141 -9.30 -4.99 7.79
N GLY A 142 -8.60 -4.69 6.71
CA GLY A 142 -9.11 -4.83 5.34
C GLY A 142 -10.26 -3.90 4.97
N LYS A 143 -10.48 -2.84 5.72
CA LYS A 143 -11.49 -1.81 5.38
C LYS A 143 -10.88 -0.87 4.35
N THR A 144 -11.41 -0.91 3.13
CA THR A 144 -10.98 -0.05 2.02
C THR A 144 -12.18 0.73 1.51
N ALA A 145 -12.04 2.03 1.35
CA ALA A 145 -13.17 2.87 0.96
C ALA A 145 -12.75 4.22 0.42
N VAL A 146 -13.70 4.87 -0.22
CA VAL A 146 -13.64 6.28 -0.63
C VAL A 146 -14.87 7.03 -0.10
N ASN A 147 -14.77 8.34 -0.11
CA ASN A 147 -15.83 9.25 0.29
C ASN A 147 -16.71 9.61 -0.92
N LEU A 148 -17.97 9.89 -0.69
CA LEU A 148 -18.92 10.30 -1.72
C LEU A 148 -19.91 11.32 -1.15
N ASN A 149 -20.08 12.45 -1.84
CA ASN A 149 -21.03 13.52 -1.45
C ASN A 149 -20.87 13.97 0.01
N GLY A 150 -19.62 14.12 0.48
CA GLY A 150 -19.33 14.55 1.84
C GLY A 150 -19.49 13.47 2.92
N ILE A 151 -19.88 12.25 2.52
CA ILE A 151 -20.02 11.13 3.45
C ILE A 151 -18.75 10.27 3.38
N LYS A 152 -18.09 10.12 4.54
CA LYS A 152 -16.83 9.37 4.63
C LYS A 152 -17.05 7.87 4.54
N ASN A 153 -16.16 7.20 3.79
CA ASN A 153 -16.04 5.74 3.75
C ASN A 153 -17.33 5.01 3.34
N ILE A 154 -18.15 5.65 2.51
CA ILE A 154 -19.47 5.13 2.14
C ILE A 154 -19.44 4.15 0.97
N VAL A 155 -18.40 4.22 0.13
CA VAL A 155 -18.22 3.33 -1.02
C VAL A 155 -16.90 2.59 -0.86
N GLY A 156 -16.96 1.28 -0.78
CA GLY A 156 -15.75 0.50 -0.58
C GLY A 156 -16.00 -1.00 -0.55
N ALA A 157 -15.00 -1.72 -0.07
CA ALA A 157 -15.01 -3.15 0.06
C ALA A 157 -14.22 -3.60 1.30
N PHE A 158 -14.56 -4.76 1.83
CA PHE A 158 -13.67 -5.51 2.72
C PHE A 158 -12.68 -6.28 1.87
N TYR A 159 -11.43 -5.86 1.88
CA TYR A 159 -10.38 -6.46 1.06
C TYR A 159 -9.08 -6.54 1.84
N GLN A 160 -8.70 -7.74 2.19
CA GLN A 160 -7.49 -7.97 2.98
C GLN A 160 -6.23 -7.83 2.12
N PRO A 161 -5.15 -7.21 2.63
CA PRO A 161 -3.88 -7.22 1.94
C PRO A 161 -3.28 -8.64 1.97
N GLU A 162 -2.43 -8.95 0.99
CA GLU A 162 -1.61 -10.16 1.01
C GLU A 162 -0.54 -10.08 2.10
N LYS A 163 -0.05 -8.89 2.37
CA LYS A 163 0.91 -8.60 3.43
C LYS A 163 0.94 -7.11 3.77
N VAL A 164 1.23 -6.80 5.02
CA VAL A 164 1.56 -5.46 5.48
C VAL A 164 3.03 -5.46 5.89
N VAL A 165 3.82 -4.53 5.38
CA VAL A 165 5.22 -4.37 5.77
C VAL A 165 5.41 -3.01 6.41
N ILE A 166 5.80 -3.01 7.67
CA ILE A 166 6.01 -1.82 8.48
C ILE A 166 7.51 -1.59 8.66
N ASP A 167 8.00 -0.47 8.15
CA ASP A 167 9.35 0.00 8.38
C ASP A 167 9.31 1.23 9.30
N PRO A 168 9.71 1.10 10.57
CA PRO A 168 9.71 2.24 11.51
C PRO A 168 10.58 3.41 11.06
N GLU A 169 11.55 3.21 10.18
CA GLU A 169 12.38 4.29 9.64
C GLU A 169 11.55 5.32 8.85
N THR A 170 10.40 4.92 8.28
CA THR A 170 9.51 5.82 7.55
C THR A 170 8.88 6.89 8.46
N LEU A 171 8.80 6.65 9.77
CA LEU A 171 8.28 7.62 10.73
C LEU A 171 9.19 8.84 10.91
N LYS A 172 10.46 8.74 10.55
CA LYS A 172 11.42 9.85 10.63
C LYS A 172 11.09 11.01 9.70
N SER A 173 10.30 10.78 8.67
CA SER A 173 9.85 11.79 7.71
C SER A 173 8.65 12.61 8.18
N LEU A 174 8.00 12.21 9.28
CA LEU A 174 6.82 12.89 9.81
C LEU A 174 7.21 14.18 10.54
N PRO A 175 6.35 15.21 10.52
CA PRO A 175 6.52 16.39 11.35
C PRO A 175 6.61 16.03 12.83
N LYS A 176 7.47 16.77 13.55
CA LYS A 176 7.61 16.60 15.02
C LYS A 176 6.45 17.27 15.74
#